data_25c85749d905b04b8e8c0bb504444777
#
_entry.id   25c85749d905b04b8e8c0bb504444777
#
_cell.length_a   1.000
_cell.length_b   1.000
_cell.length_c   1.000
_cell.angle_alpha   90.00
_cell.angle_beta   90.00
_cell.angle_gamma   90.00
#
_symmetry.space_group_name_H-M   'P 1'
#
loop_
_entity.id
_entity.type
_entity.pdbx_description
1 polymer ?
#
loop_
_entity_poly.entity_id
_entity_poly.type
_entity_poly.pdbx_seq_one_letter_code
_entity_poly.pdbx_strand_id
1 'polypeptide(L)'
;TPLGVYFVTSSLPVEKLTDFYGVGAFPINDPNEWDKRLGKSGHGIWLHGVPKDTYSRPPRASNGCVVLSNPDMADVGKSLQAGLTPVIISNNVEWVSPEEWRSQRERFKGELEVWRRDWESLDNERYLRHYSGKFSANGQDFNTFSTQKRQVHAGKSALRVKMSDVSLFQYPGKENLMVVTFTQ
;
A
#
# COMPACT_ATOMS: atom_id res chain seq x y z
N THR A 1 -16.04 5.10 1.19
CA THR A 1 -14.79 4.61 0.60
C THR A 1 -13.63 5.21 1.37
N PRO A 2 -12.67 4.42 1.86
CA PRO A 2 -11.52 4.91 2.60
C PRO A 2 -10.57 5.68 1.67
N LEU A 3 -9.86 6.70 2.22
CA LEU A 3 -8.81 7.42 1.50
C LEU A 3 -7.46 6.84 1.88
N GLY A 4 -6.63 6.54 0.89
CA GLY A 4 -5.33 5.94 1.15
C GLY A 4 -4.69 5.25 -0.06
N VAL A 5 -3.59 4.56 0.22
CA VAL A 5 -2.88 3.68 -0.72
C VAL A 5 -3.15 2.24 -0.28
N TYR A 6 -3.83 1.50 -1.11
CA TYR A 6 -4.20 0.11 -0.89
C TYR A 6 -3.62 -0.77 -1.99
N PHE A 7 -3.74 -2.08 -1.83
CA PHE A 7 -3.34 -3.06 -2.84
C PHE A 7 -4.44 -4.10 -3.01
N VAL A 8 -4.63 -4.57 -4.22
CA VAL A 8 -5.47 -5.73 -4.51
C VAL A 8 -4.90 -6.94 -3.79
N THR A 9 -5.72 -7.63 -3.00
CA THR A 9 -5.27 -8.81 -2.22
C THR A 9 -5.58 -10.13 -2.90
N SER A 10 -6.64 -10.17 -3.69
CA SER A 10 -7.07 -11.38 -4.42
C SER A 10 -8.01 -11.03 -5.57
N SER A 11 -8.22 -11.98 -6.48
CA SER A 11 -9.31 -12.00 -7.45
C SER A 11 -10.28 -13.07 -7.01
N LEU A 12 -11.53 -12.69 -6.77
CA LEU A 12 -12.56 -13.65 -6.35
C LEU A 12 -13.13 -14.37 -7.57
N PRO A 13 -13.29 -15.72 -7.52
CA PRO A 13 -13.90 -16.47 -8.60
C PRO A 13 -15.32 -16.03 -8.86
N VAL A 14 -15.65 -15.69 -10.11
CA VAL A 14 -16.96 -15.15 -10.50
C VAL A 14 -18.10 -16.13 -10.16
N GLU A 15 -17.85 -17.44 -10.24
CA GLU A 15 -18.81 -18.51 -9.94
C GLU A 15 -19.23 -18.53 -8.46
N LYS A 16 -18.43 -17.90 -7.59
CA LYS A 16 -18.72 -17.78 -6.14
C LYS A 16 -19.35 -16.43 -5.78
N LEU A 17 -19.46 -15.52 -6.74
CA LEU A 17 -20.02 -14.21 -6.51
C LEU A 17 -21.54 -14.23 -6.74
N THR A 18 -22.26 -13.47 -5.93
CA THR A 18 -23.65 -13.14 -6.24
C THR A 18 -23.70 -12.09 -7.35
N ASP A 19 -24.82 -11.97 -8.04
CA ASP A 19 -25.05 -10.97 -9.10
C ASP A 19 -24.78 -9.52 -8.64
N PHE A 20 -24.84 -9.28 -7.33
CA PHE A 20 -24.53 -7.97 -6.72
C PHE A 20 -23.14 -7.43 -7.07
N TYR A 21 -22.15 -8.30 -7.30
CA TYR A 21 -20.76 -7.94 -7.59
C TYR A 21 -20.45 -7.90 -9.09
N GLY A 22 -21.42 -8.23 -9.94
CA GLY A 22 -21.25 -8.20 -11.39
C GLY A 22 -20.21 -9.19 -11.92
N VAL A 23 -19.40 -8.73 -12.85
CA VAL A 23 -18.44 -9.56 -13.61
C VAL A 23 -17.09 -9.77 -12.93
N GLY A 24 -16.90 -9.25 -11.72
CA GLY A 24 -15.63 -9.43 -10.98
C GLY A 24 -15.61 -8.70 -9.66
N ALA A 25 -14.83 -9.23 -8.73
CA ALA A 25 -14.61 -8.62 -7.42
C ALA A 25 -13.17 -8.81 -6.96
N PHE A 26 -12.54 -7.72 -6.55
CA PHE A 26 -11.15 -7.63 -6.13
C PHE A 26 -11.06 -6.95 -4.77
N PRO A 27 -10.94 -7.71 -3.69
CA PRO A 27 -10.68 -7.16 -2.36
C PRO A 27 -9.38 -6.36 -2.31
N ILE A 28 -9.37 -5.30 -1.49
CA ILE A 28 -8.18 -4.53 -1.17
C ILE A 28 -7.81 -4.67 0.31
N ASN A 29 -6.57 -4.36 0.67
CA ASN A 29 -6.06 -4.46 2.04
C ASN A 29 -6.52 -3.28 2.93
N ASP A 30 -7.83 -3.03 2.97
CA ASP A 30 -8.42 -2.08 3.91
C ASP A 30 -8.84 -2.82 5.22
N PRO A 31 -8.44 -2.34 6.41
CA PRO A 31 -7.54 -1.22 6.68
C PRO A 31 -6.07 -1.55 6.35
N ASN A 32 -5.36 -0.62 5.73
CA ASN A 32 -3.93 -0.73 5.51
C ASN A 32 -3.14 -0.48 6.83
N GLU A 33 -1.81 -0.61 6.80
CA GLU A 33 -0.98 -0.46 8.02
C GLU A 33 -1.07 0.96 8.62
N TRP A 34 -1.26 1.99 7.80
CA TRP A 34 -1.47 3.35 8.29
C TRP A 34 -2.84 3.52 8.94
N ASP A 35 -3.88 2.94 8.36
CA ASP A 35 -5.22 2.96 8.93
C ASP A 35 -5.28 2.23 10.27
N LYS A 36 -4.66 1.06 10.37
CA LYS A 36 -4.53 0.31 11.64
C LYS A 36 -3.81 1.13 12.71
N ARG A 37 -2.75 1.83 12.34
CA ARG A 37 -2.01 2.72 13.24
C ARG A 37 -2.88 3.88 13.75
N LEU A 38 -3.83 4.34 12.96
CA LEU A 38 -4.80 5.37 13.34
C LEU A 38 -5.99 4.79 14.12
N GLY A 39 -5.98 3.51 14.45
CA GLY A 39 -7.06 2.83 15.14
C GLY A 39 -8.31 2.61 14.29
N LYS A 40 -8.20 2.77 12.97
CA LYS A 40 -9.32 2.47 12.09
C LYS A 40 -9.56 0.96 12.04
N SER A 41 -10.81 0.59 12.11
CA SER A 41 -11.29 -0.77 11.94
C SER A 41 -12.28 -0.80 10.79
N GLY A 42 -12.39 -1.92 10.15
CA GLY A 42 -13.26 -2.14 9.01
C GLY A 42 -12.75 -3.31 8.20
N HIS A 43 -13.50 -3.70 7.20
CA HIS A 43 -13.12 -4.74 6.24
C HIS A 43 -14.12 -4.74 5.08
N GLY A 44 -13.77 -5.46 4.02
CA GLY A 44 -14.73 -5.72 2.95
C GLY A 44 -14.85 -4.60 1.92
N ILE A 45 -13.81 -3.79 1.76
CA ILE A 45 -13.74 -2.84 0.65
C ILE A 45 -13.15 -3.53 -0.58
N TRP A 46 -13.93 -3.54 -1.65
CA TRP A 46 -13.59 -4.23 -2.89
C TRP A 46 -13.76 -3.28 -4.08
N LEU A 47 -13.04 -3.58 -5.17
CA LEU A 47 -13.38 -3.12 -6.50
C LEU A 47 -14.32 -4.18 -7.09
N HIS A 48 -15.48 -3.79 -7.62
CA HIS A 48 -16.40 -4.75 -8.21
C HIS A 48 -17.35 -4.12 -9.24
N GLY A 49 -17.99 -4.95 -10.03
CA GLY A 49 -18.98 -4.55 -10.99
C GLY A 49 -20.35 -4.25 -10.36
N VAL A 50 -21.37 -4.28 -11.18
CA VAL A 50 -22.79 -4.03 -10.82
C VAL A 50 -23.64 -5.24 -11.23
N PRO A 51 -24.84 -5.42 -10.64
CA PRO A 51 -25.79 -6.42 -11.12
C PRO A 51 -26.01 -6.31 -12.63
N LYS A 52 -26.29 -7.43 -13.28
CA LYS A 52 -26.41 -7.52 -14.75
C LYS A 52 -27.51 -6.62 -15.36
N ASP A 53 -28.52 -6.28 -14.59
CA ASP A 53 -29.61 -5.38 -14.96
C ASP A 53 -29.30 -3.90 -14.68
N THR A 54 -28.14 -3.61 -14.12
CA THR A 54 -27.70 -2.27 -13.70
C THR A 54 -26.49 -1.86 -14.55
N TYR A 55 -26.55 -0.72 -15.23
CA TYR A 55 -25.40 -0.22 -15.99
C TYR A 55 -24.34 0.40 -15.07
N SER A 56 -24.76 1.28 -14.17
CA SER A 56 -23.87 1.94 -13.21
C SER A 56 -24.64 2.35 -11.96
N ARG A 57 -23.92 2.64 -10.87
CA ARG A 57 -24.50 3.20 -9.67
C ARG A 57 -24.27 4.71 -9.60
N PRO A 58 -25.20 5.46 -8.98
CA PRO A 58 -24.94 6.87 -8.69
C PRO A 58 -23.70 7.07 -7.82
N PRO A 59 -23.06 8.23 -7.87
CA PRO A 59 -21.95 8.57 -6.97
C PRO A 59 -22.35 8.35 -5.50
N ARG A 60 -21.43 7.78 -4.72
CA ARG A 60 -21.60 7.49 -3.28
C ARG A 60 -22.72 6.50 -2.93
N ALA A 61 -23.14 5.66 -3.85
CA ALA A 61 -24.21 4.68 -3.64
C ALA A 61 -23.70 3.32 -3.14
N SER A 62 -22.44 3.20 -2.69
CA SER A 62 -21.89 1.99 -2.10
C SER A 62 -21.65 2.16 -0.59
N ASN A 63 -21.54 1.06 0.13
CA ASN A 63 -21.13 1.03 1.53
C ASN A 63 -19.58 1.08 1.69
N GLY A 64 -18.90 1.79 0.79
CA GLY A 64 -17.47 1.98 0.82
C GLY A 64 -16.70 1.33 -0.34
N CYS A 65 -17.27 0.35 -1.03
CA CYS A 65 -16.64 -0.28 -2.20
C CYS A 65 -16.45 0.69 -3.37
N VAL A 66 -15.48 0.41 -4.21
CA VAL A 66 -15.28 1.06 -5.51
C VAL A 66 -16.05 0.27 -6.55
N VAL A 67 -17.12 0.86 -7.07
CA VAL A 67 -18.03 0.18 -8.00
C VAL A 67 -17.88 0.76 -9.39
N LEU A 68 -17.62 -0.12 -10.37
CA LEU A 68 -17.49 0.22 -11.79
C LEU A 68 -18.65 -0.37 -12.58
N SER A 69 -18.87 0.13 -13.81
CA SER A 69 -19.73 -0.59 -14.75
C SER A 69 -19.14 -1.97 -15.07
N ASN A 70 -19.97 -2.94 -15.47
CA ASN A 70 -19.46 -4.27 -15.82
C ASN A 70 -18.44 -4.26 -16.96
N PRO A 71 -18.60 -3.47 -18.04
CA PRO A 71 -17.56 -3.34 -19.07
C PRO A 71 -16.24 -2.81 -18.53
N ASP A 72 -16.28 -1.74 -17.73
CA ASP A 72 -15.07 -1.15 -17.14
C ASP A 72 -14.41 -2.12 -16.14
N MET A 73 -15.21 -2.84 -15.34
CA MET A 73 -14.68 -3.83 -14.40
C MET A 73 -14.01 -4.99 -15.13
N ALA A 74 -14.59 -5.46 -16.22
CA ALA A 74 -14.02 -6.52 -17.05
C ALA A 74 -12.70 -6.07 -17.70
N ASP A 75 -12.58 -4.81 -18.10
CA ASP A 75 -11.38 -4.27 -18.72
C ASP A 75 -10.26 -4.03 -17.68
N VAL A 76 -10.57 -3.32 -16.62
CA VAL A 76 -9.62 -3.07 -15.50
C VAL A 76 -9.15 -4.40 -14.89
N GLY A 77 -10.07 -5.35 -14.72
CA GLY A 77 -9.79 -6.67 -14.12
C GLY A 77 -8.67 -7.45 -14.82
N LYS A 78 -8.47 -7.25 -16.13
CA LYS A 78 -7.38 -7.88 -16.90
C LYS A 78 -5.98 -7.44 -16.43
N SER A 79 -5.89 -6.25 -15.83
CA SER A 79 -4.62 -5.65 -15.40
C SER A 79 -4.40 -5.77 -13.89
N LEU A 80 -5.39 -6.21 -13.10
CA LEU A 80 -5.28 -6.33 -11.67
C LEU A 80 -4.51 -7.58 -11.27
N GLN A 81 -3.45 -7.39 -10.50
CA GLN A 81 -2.61 -8.47 -9.97
C GLN A 81 -2.60 -8.42 -8.44
N ALA A 82 -3.03 -9.52 -7.81
CA ALA A 82 -3.04 -9.63 -6.35
C ALA A 82 -1.64 -9.45 -5.77
N GLY A 83 -1.54 -8.64 -4.72
CA GLY A 83 -0.30 -8.29 -4.05
C GLY A 83 0.55 -7.22 -4.75
N LEU A 84 0.26 -6.88 -6.02
CA LEU A 84 1.09 -5.97 -6.82
C LEU A 84 0.36 -4.70 -7.25
N THR A 85 -0.91 -4.78 -7.66
CA THR A 85 -1.62 -3.62 -8.18
C THR A 85 -2.04 -2.68 -7.06
N PRO A 86 -1.53 -1.43 -7.05
CA PRO A 86 -1.95 -0.42 -6.09
C PRO A 86 -3.34 0.14 -6.46
N VAL A 87 -4.10 0.49 -5.43
CA VAL A 87 -5.38 1.18 -5.53
C VAL A 87 -5.29 2.45 -4.68
N ILE A 88 -5.11 3.59 -5.35
CA ILE A 88 -5.00 4.88 -4.67
C ILE A 88 -6.38 5.53 -4.68
N ILE A 89 -6.91 5.79 -3.48
CA ILE A 89 -8.21 6.42 -3.29
C ILE A 89 -7.97 7.80 -2.70
N SER A 90 -8.32 8.84 -3.46
CA SER A 90 -8.12 10.25 -3.11
C SER A 90 -9.37 11.08 -3.40
N ASN A 91 -9.54 12.17 -2.66
CA ASN A 91 -10.56 13.16 -2.97
C ASN A 91 -10.20 14.00 -4.21
N ASN A 92 -8.91 14.19 -4.45
CA ASN A 92 -8.40 15.01 -5.55
C ASN A 92 -7.27 14.26 -6.26
N VAL A 93 -7.14 14.51 -7.56
CA VAL A 93 -5.97 14.09 -8.35
C VAL A 93 -5.11 15.33 -8.58
N GLU A 94 -3.89 15.28 -8.12
CA GLU A 94 -2.90 16.32 -8.37
C GLU A 94 -2.12 15.98 -9.63
N TRP A 95 -2.19 16.87 -10.61
CA TRP A 95 -1.42 16.77 -11.84
C TRP A 95 -0.11 17.53 -11.67
N VAL A 96 1.00 16.81 -11.77
CA VAL A 96 2.34 17.39 -11.67
C VAL A 96 3.09 17.23 -12.99
N SER A 97 4.11 18.06 -13.21
CA SER A 97 4.96 17.92 -14.39
C SER A 97 5.78 16.62 -14.32
N PRO A 98 6.20 16.05 -15.46
CA PRO A 98 7.10 14.89 -15.46
C PRO A 98 8.43 15.15 -14.75
N GLU A 99 8.92 16.38 -14.77
CA GLU A 99 10.14 16.80 -14.08
C GLU A 99 9.96 16.78 -12.57
N GLU A 100 8.87 17.36 -12.08
CA GLU A 100 8.53 17.40 -10.66
C GLU A 100 8.31 15.99 -10.12
N TRP A 101 7.55 15.15 -10.83
CA TRP A 101 7.35 13.74 -10.47
C TRP A 101 8.69 12.98 -10.37
N ARG A 102 9.61 13.16 -11.34
CA ARG A 102 10.93 12.54 -11.31
C ARG A 102 11.76 13.02 -10.12
N SER A 103 11.77 14.34 -9.88
CA SER A 103 12.50 14.95 -8.76
C SER A 103 12.05 14.41 -7.41
N GLN A 104 10.74 14.36 -7.18
CA GLN A 104 10.18 13.79 -5.95
C GLN A 104 10.54 12.31 -5.80
N ARG A 105 10.40 11.53 -6.86
CA ARG A 105 10.72 10.11 -6.86
C ARG A 105 12.19 9.84 -6.53
N GLU A 106 13.11 10.58 -7.15
CA GLU A 106 14.55 10.41 -6.89
C GLU A 106 14.94 10.83 -5.47
N ARG A 107 14.32 11.86 -4.90
CA ARG A 107 14.52 12.22 -3.50
C ARG A 107 14.16 11.06 -2.57
N PHE A 108 12.98 10.46 -2.73
CA PHE A 108 12.55 9.36 -1.87
C PHE A 108 13.34 8.07 -2.09
N LYS A 109 13.76 7.79 -3.32
CA LYS A 109 14.69 6.69 -3.58
C LYS A 109 16.04 6.91 -2.86
N GLY A 110 16.52 8.14 -2.84
CA GLY A 110 17.72 8.51 -2.09
C GLY A 110 17.60 8.21 -0.61
N GLU A 111 16.50 8.60 0.02
CA GLU A 111 16.22 8.30 1.43
C GLU A 111 16.17 6.78 1.71
N LEU A 112 15.49 6.02 0.85
CA LEU A 112 15.42 4.57 0.96
C LEU A 112 16.81 3.92 0.81
N GLU A 113 17.64 4.44 -0.08
CA GLU A 113 19.01 3.94 -0.29
C GLU A 113 19.94 4.27 0.90
N VAL A 114 19.77 5.43 1.54
CA VAL A 114 20.48 5.76 2.79
C VAL A 114 20.07 4.77 3.89
N TRP A 115 18.78 4.53 4.08
CA TRP A 115 18.28 3.53 5.03
C TRP A 115 18.85 2.13 4.76
N ARG A 116 18.89 1.69 3.51
CA ARG A 116 19.44 0.38 3.12
C ARG A 116 20.93 0.26 3.46
N ARG A 117 21.73 1.30 3.12
CA ARG A 117 23.17 1.33 3.42
C ARG A 117 23.45 1.34 4.91
N ASP A 118 22.67 2.11 5.69
CA ASP A 118 22.83 2.15 7.13
C ASP A 118 22.45 0.80 7.76
N TRP A 119 21.48 0.09 7.22
CA TRP A 119 21.18 -1.27 7.63
C TRP A 119 22.32 -2.25 7.32
N GLU A 120 22.89 -2.19 6.11
CA GLU A 120 24.04 -3.04 5.71
C GLU A 120 25.31 -2.76 6.52
N SER A 121 25.46 -1.53 7.03
CA SER A 121 26.64 -1.15 7.82
C SER A 121 26.75 -1.87 9.17
N LEU A 122 25.69 -2.50 9.65
CA LEU A 122 25.57 -3.07 11.00
C LEU A 122 25.73 -2.04 12.14
N ASP A 123 25.83 -0.75 11.81
CA ASP A 123 25.82 0.35 12.77
C ASP A 123 24.37 0.58 13.26
N ASN A 124 24.08 0.05 14.43
CA ASN A 124 22.73 0.13 14.99
C ASN A 124 22.27 1.57 15.24
N GLU A 125 23.18 2.49 15.57
CA GLU A 125 22.80 3.88 15.83
C GLU A 125 22.41 4.60 14.54
N ARG A 126 23.12 4.35 13.44
CA ARG A 126 22.76 4.86 12.12
C ARG A 126 21.44 4.26 11.64
N TYR A 127 21.31 2.94 11.69
CA TYR A 127 20.13 2.25 11.22
C TYR A 127 18.87 2.65 11.99
N LEU A 128 18.94 2.67 13.34
CA LEU A 128 17.77 2.95 14.17
C LEU A 128 17.32 4.41 14.15
N ARG A 129 18.16 5.35 13.73
CA ARG A 129 17.76 6.75 13.52
C ARG A 129 16.70 6.95 12.42
N HIS A 130 16.57 6.00 11.50
CA HIS A 130 15.53 6.02 10.48
C HIS A 130 14.12 5.71 11.02
N TYR A 131 14.03 5.24 12.26
CA TYR A 131 12.77 4.83 12.86
C TYR A 131 12.27 5.87 13.87
N SER A 132 10.99 6.19 13.78
CA SER A 132 10.33 7.05 14.76
C SER A 132 10.24 6.35 16.11
N GLY A 133 10.35 7.10 17.23
CA GLY A 133 10.02 6.58 18.56
C GLY A 133 8.58 6.10 18.71
N LYS A 134 7.70 6.47 17.76
CA LYS A 134 6.32 5.97 17.65
C LYS A 134 6.22 4.75 16.69
N PHE A 135 7.33 4.11 16.35
CA PHE A 135 7.32 2.93 15.48
C PHE A 135 6.43 1.83 16.05
N SER A 136 5.67 1.19 15.17
CA SER A 136 4.87 0.02 15.49
C SER A 136 4.76 -0.86 14.23
N ALA A 137 5.15 -2.11 14.34
CA ALA A 137 4.97 -3.11 13.28
C ALA A 137 4.93 -4.52 13.89
N ASN A 138 4.06 -5.38 13.38
CA ASN A 138 3.92 -6.77 13.82
C ASN A 138 3.78 -6.95 15.33
N GLY A 139 3.05 -6.03 16.00
CA GLY A 139 2.86 -6.05 17.44
C GLY A 139 4.08 -5.59 18.26
N GLN A 140 5.14 -5.12 17.60
CA GLN A 140 6.33 -4.59 18.26
C GLN A 140 6.31 -3.06 18.27
N ASP A 141 6.69 -2.47 19.39
CA ASP A 141 7.05 -1.06 19.51
C ASP A 141 8.53 -0.83 19.13
N PHE A 142 8.95 0.44 19.14
CA PHE A 142 10.33 0.81 18.83
C PHE A 142 11.36 0.13 19.76
N ASN A 143 11.08 0.02 21.06
CA ASN A 143 12.02 -0.55 22.02
C ASN A 143 12.24 -2.05 21.77
N THR A 144 11.17 -2.78 21.59
CA THR A 144 11.21 -4.22 21.27
C THR A 144 11.94 -4.46 19.94
N PHE A 145 11.57 -3.70 18.90
CA PHE A 145 12.19 -3.78 17.58
C PHE A 145 13.70 -3.45 17.63
N SER A 146 14.09 -2.35 18.30
CA SER A 146 15.49 -1.93 18.37
C SER A 146 16.35 -2.93 19.12
N THR A 147 15.85 -3.49 20.21
CA THR A 147 16.53 -4.55 20.98
C THR A 147 16.76 -5.78 20.13
N GLN A 148 15.72 -6.25 19.43
CA GLN A 148 15.84 -7.40 18.52
C GLN A 148 16.87 -7.16 17.41
N LYS A 149 16.86 -5.96 16.80
CA LYS A 149 17.80 -5.62 15.72
C LYS A 149 19.26 -5.59 16.22
N ARG A 150 19.53 -5.02 17.40
CA ARG A 150 20.85 -5.05 18.02
C ARG A 150 21.34 -6.48 18.25
N GLN A 151 20.48 -7.37 18.74
CA GLN A 151 20.81 -8.78 18.95
C GLN A 151 21.11 -9.50 17.63
N VAL A 152 20.29 -9.29 16.60
CA VAL A 152 20.48 -9.90 15.29
C VAL A 152 21.78 -9.40 14.62
N HIS A 153 22.12 -8.12 14.77
CA HIS A 153 23.33 -7.54 14.20
C HIS A 153 24.60 -8.01 14.93
N ALA A 154 24.55 -8.17 16.26
CA ALA A 154 25.70 -8.58 17.06
C ALA A 154 26.32 -9.93 16.62
N GLY A 155 25.53 -10.82 16.04
CA GLY A 155 26.00 -12.11 15.53
C GLY A 155 26.46 -12.11 14.06
N LYS A 156 26.52 -10.92 13.41
CA LYS A 156 26.83 -10.81 11.96
C LYS A 156 28.12 -10.05 11.72
N SER A 157 28.97 -10.60 10.84
CA SER A 157 30.16 -9.92 10.32
C SER A 157 29.89 -9.13 9.04
N ALA A 158 28.82 -9.44 8.32
CA ALA A 158 28.38 -8.75 7.11
C ALA A 158 26.86 -8.91 6.91
N LEU A 159 26.27 -7.92 6.27
CA LEU A 159 24.86 -7.94 5.86
C LEU A 159 24.75 -7.32 4.47
N ARG A 160 23.97 -7.94 3.60
CA ARG A 160 23.59 -7.38 2.31
C ARG A 160 22.08 -7.38 2.17
N VAL A 161 21.52 -6.25 1.81
CA VAL A 161 20.09 -6.07 1.59
C VAL A 161 19.84 -5.79 0.12
N LYS A 162 19.23 -6.74 -0.58
CA LYS A 162 18.79 -6.56 -1.96
C LYS A 162 17.31 -6.20 -1.96
N MET A 163 16.97 -5.14 -2.68
CA MET A 163 15.58 -4.72 -2.88
C MET A 163 15.24 -4.78 -4.37
N SER A 164 14.07 -5.31 -4.69
CA SER A 164 13.48 -5.29 -6.03
C SER A 164 12.03 -4.82 -5.97
N ASP A 165 11.46 -4.51 -7.12
CA ASP A 165 10.05 -4.12 -7.29
C ASP A 165 9.64 -2.92 -6.41
N VAL A 166 10.56 -1.95 -6.28
CA VAL A 166 10.34 -0.78 -5.42
C VAL A 166 9.29 0.12 -6.02
N SER A 167 8.19 0.31 -5.29
CA SER A 167 7.11 1.24 -5.61
C SER A 167 6.99 2.31 -4.54
N LEU A 168 6.76 3.54 -4.96
CA LEU A 168 6.72 4.73 -4.11
C LEU A 168 5.41 5.48 -4.37
N PHE A 169 4.64 5.74 -3.31
CA PHE A 169 3.35 6.42 -3.41
C PHE A 169 3.26 7.54 -2.39
N GLN A 170 2.93 8.76 -2.84
CA GLN A 170 2.48 9.81 -1.95
C GLN A 170 1.15 9.41 -1.32
N TYR A 171 1.03 9.52 0.01
CA TYR A 171 -0.23 9.20 0.67
C TYR A 171 -1.26 10.31 0.44
N PRO A 172 -2.47 10.00 -0.04
CA PRO A 172 -3.49 11.01 -0.35
C PRO A 172 -3.79 11.94 0.83
N GLY A 173 -3.73 13.25 0.57
CA GLY A 173 -3.99 14.29 1.58
C GLY A 173 -2.94 14.37 2.70
N LYS A 174 -1.74 13.82 2.51
CA LYS A 174 -0.63 13.86 3.46
C LYS A 174 0.68 14.20 2.77
N GLU A 175 1.08 15.46 2.80
CA GLU A 175 2.30 15.94 2.12
C GLU A 175 3.59 15.26 2.60
N ASN A 176 3.66 14.86 3.87
CA ASN A 176 4.85 14.29 4.50
C ASN A 176 4.73 12.78 4.77
N LEU A 177 3.86 12.08 4.05
CA LEU A 177 3.68 10.64 4.21
C LEU A 177 3.80 9.93 2.86
N MET A 178 4.73 8.99 2.80
CA MET A 178 4.93 8.11 1.64
C MET A 178 4.68 6.66 2.04
N VAL A 179 4.13 5.91 1.12
CA VAL A 179 4.12 4.44 1.18
C VAL A 179 5.17 3.91 0.23
N VAL A 180 6.03 3.06 0.76
CA VAL A 180 7.05 2.35 -0.02
C VAL A 180 6.80 0.87 0.10
N THR A 181 6.74 0.18 -1.02
CA THR A 181 6.68 -1.29 -1.07
C THR A 181 7.84 -1.83 -1.88
N PHE A 182 8.40 -2.95 -1.49
CA PHE A 182 9.49 -3.61 -2.20
C PHE A 182 9.56 -5.09 -1.78
N THR A 183 10.18 -5.89 -2.62
CA THR A 183 10.61 -7.26 -2.30
C THR A 183 12.03 -7.21 -1.73
N GLN A 184 12.24 -7.89 -0.62
CA GLN A 184 13.53 -7.96 0.08
C GLN A 184 14.04 -9.39 0.12
#